data_0a588e01a9665f5be2c3ab75575206f5
#
_entry.id   0a588e01a9665f5be2c3ab75575206f5
#
_cell.length_a   1.000
_cell.length_b   1.000
_cell.length_c   1.000
_cell.angle_alpha   90.00
_cell.angle_beta   90.00
_cell.angle_gamma   90.00
#
_symmetry.space_group_name_H-M   'P 1'
#
loop_
_entity.id
_entity.type
_entity.pdbx_description
1 polymer ?
#
loop_
_entity_poly.entity_id
_entity_poly.type
_entity_poly.pdbx_seq_one_letter_code
_entity_poly.pdbx_strand_id
1 'polypeptide(L)'
;MDYNRVIKDLNGLTQDEFIAKISENFTVESAPESPYKPQEKHTFGMYLGGKWYKLTAKNGTFDASDPVAALDVSILQQNLISPVLGIDDPRTDKRIDFVGGIRGLKELERRAQSDMCLAFSMFPTTVDDLMDIADASKIMPPKSTWFEPKLLSGLFVHKLK
;
A
#
# COMPACT_ATOMS: atom_id res chain seq x y z
N MET A 1 -0.21 12.26 1.96
CA MET A 1 -1.51 11.52 1.94
C MET A 1 -1.24 10.06 1.64
N ASP A 2 -2.16 9.18 2.06
CA ASP A 2 -2.12 7.76 1.76
C ASP A 2 -2.20 7.48 0.25
N TYR A 3 -1.48 6.47 -0.20
CA TYR A 3 -1.45 6.06 -1.60
C TYR A 3 -1.90 4.60 -1.69
N ASN A 4 -3.20 4.44 -1.85
CA ASN A 4 -3.90 3.17 -1.80
C ASN A 4 -3.70 2.35 -3.08
N ARG A 5 -3.94 1.04 -3.02
CA ARG A 5 -3.78 0.11 -4.14
C ARG A 5 -5.08 -0.60 -4.44
N VAL A 6 -5.32 -0.85 -5.73
CA VAL A 6 -6.42 -1.69 -6.19
C VAL A 6 -5.86 -2.74 -7.16
N ILE A 7 -6.35 -3.97 -7.07
CA ILE A 7 -5.82 -5.14 -7.77
C ILE A 7 -6.95 -5.81 -8.55
N LYS A 8 -6.63 -6.21 -9.77
CA LYS A 8 -7.60 -6.72 -10.73
C LYS A 8 -8.03 -8.16 -10.48
N ASP A 9 -7.12 -9.01 -10.03
CA ASP A 9 -7.37 -10.45 -9.84
C ASP A 9 -6.52 -11.01 -8.69
N LEU A 10 -6.86 -12.18 -8.22
CA LEU A 10 -6.17 -12.90 -7.15
C LEU A 10 -5.13 -13.91 -7.67
N ASN A 11 -4.62 -13.72 -8.89
CA ASN A 11 -3.63 -14.62 -9.49
C ASN A 11 -4.10 -16.09 -9.55
N GLY A 12 -5.37 -16.28 -9.88
CA GLY A 12 -6.00 -17.61 -9.99
C GLY A 12 -6.40 -18.28 -8.67
N LEU A 13 -6.18 -17.60 -7.53
CA LEU A 13 -6.58 -18.11 -6.22
C LEU A 13 -8.06 -17.80 -5.94
N THR A 14 -8.69 -18.69 -5.19
CA THR A 14 -9.96 -18.38 -4.51
C THR A 14 -9.72 -17.41 -3.35
N GLN A 15 -10.77 -16.78 -2.84
CA GLN A 15 -10.64 -15.86 -1.70
C GLN A 15 -10.07 -16.56 -0.45
N ASP A 16 -10.50 -17.81 -0.19
CA ASP A 16 -10.04 -18.58 0.96
C ASP A 16 -8.56 -18.96 0.83
N GLU A 17 -8.12 -19.40 -0.35
CA GLU A 17 -6.71 -19.69 -0.64
C GLU A 17 -5.85 -18.43 -0.54
N PHE A 18 -6.35 -17.29 -1.02
CA PHE A 18 -5.66 -16.01 -0.89
C PHE A 18 -5.49 -15.60 0.58
N ILE A 19 -6.57 -15.67 1.37
CA ILE A 19 -6.52 -15.36 2.81
C ILE A 19 -5.56 -16.31 3.54
N ALA A 20 -5.59 -17.61 3.23
CA ALA A 20 -4.67 -18.59 3.81
C ALA A 20 -3.19 -18.22 3.53
N LYS A 21 -2.85 -17.88 2.27
CA LYS A 21 -1.49 -17.48 1.88
C LYS A 21 -1.02 -16.21 2.56
N ILE A 22 -1.83 -15.15 2.58
CA ILE A 22 -1.43 -13.90 3.22
C ILE A 22 -1.33 -14.04 4.73
N SER A 23 -2.04 -14.99 5.34
CA SER A 23 -1.97 -15.29 6.77
C SER A 23 -0.61 -15.85 7.21
N GLU A 24 0.26 -16.23 6.30
CA GLU A 24 1.65 -16.58 6.62
C GLU A 24 2.43 -15.37 7.14
N ASN A 25 2.27 -14.21 6.50
CA ASN A 25 3.02 -12.98 6.80
C ASN A 25 2.19 -11.92 7.54
N PHE A 26 0.87 -12.03 7.54
CA PHE A 26 -0.03 -11.06 8.19
C PHE A 26 -0.98 -11.75 9.16
N THR A 27 -1.33 -11.05 10.23
CA THR A 27 -2.54 -11.36 11.00
C THR A 27 -3.72 -10.77 10.25
N VAL A 28 -4.74 -11.59 9.96
CA VAL A 28 -5.94 -11.20 9.20
C VAL A 28 -7.14 -11.25 10.13
N GLU A 29 -7.78 -10.11 10.35
CA GLU A 29 -8.94 -9.96 11.23
C GLU A 29 -10.07 -9.24 10.49
N SER A 30 -11.31 -9.45 10.91
CA SER A 30 -12.40 -8.59 10.45
C SER A 30 -12.13 -7.15 10.88
N ALA A 31 -12.29 -6.20 9.97
CA ALA A 31 -12.07 -4.81 10.30
C ALA A 31 -13.07 -4.32 11.37
N PRO A 32 -12.62 -3.48 12.32
CA PRO A 32 -13.48 -2.96 13.39
C PRO A 32 -14.55 -1.99 12.88
N GLU A 33 -14.33 -1.43 11.70
CA GLU A 33 -15.22 -0.46 11.03
C GLU A 33 -15.24 -0.66 9.52
N SER A 34 -16.24 -0.15 8.85
CA SER A 34 -16.39 -0.20 7.39
C SER A 34 -16.84 1.18 6.87
N PRO A 35 -16.05 1.82 5.98
CA PRO A 35 -14.75 1.40 5.47
C PRO A 35 -13.62 1.54 6.52
N TYR A 36 -12.59 0.71 6.43
CA TYR A 36 -11.48 0.69 7.38
C TYR A 36 -10.27 1.49 6.88
N LYS A 37 -9.78 2.40 7.73
CA LYS A 37 -8.55 3.15 7.52
C LYS A 37 -7.51 2.79 8.59
N PRO A 38 -6.30 2.34 8.21
CA PRO A 38 -5.23 2.07 9.16
C PRO A 38 -4.92 3.31 10.02
N GLN A 39 -4.71 3.09 11.33
CA GLN A 39 -4.40 4.14 12.30
C GLN A 39 -2.93 4.18 12.70
N GLU A 40 -2.17 3.15 12.33
CA GLU A 40 -0.77 2.97 12.71
C GLU A 40 0.02 2.29 11.59
N LYS A 41 1.36 2.44 11.62
CA LYS A 41 2.28 1.76 10.70
C LYS A 41 2.14 0.24 10.81
N HIS A 42 2.51 -0.46 9.74
CA HIS A 42 2.50 -1.92 9.61
C HIS A 42 1.10 -2.54 9.69
N THR A 43 0.07 -1.70 9.59
CA THR A 43 -1.32 -2.12 9.44
C THR A 43 -1.90 -1.67 8.11
N PHE A 44 -2.81 -2.48 7.58
CA PHE A 44 -3.42 -2.25 6.27
C PHE A 44 -4.91 -2.55 6.36
N GLY A 45 -5.71 -1.79 5.63
CA GLY A 45 -7.07 -2.23 5.35
C GLY A 45 -7.09 -3.02 4.04
N MET A 46 -7.83 -4.10 4.00
CA MET A 46 -8.06 -4.90 2.80
C MET A 46 -9.56 -5.03 2.54
N TYR A 47 -10.00 -4.65 1.36
CA TYR A 47 -11.37 -4.86 0.91
C TYR A 47 -11.40 -6.00 -0.10
N LEU A 48 -12.09 -7.09 0.25
CA LEU A 48 -12.20 -8.30 -0.54
C LEU A 48 -13.60 -8.90 -0.39
N GLY A 49 -14.25 -9.27 -1.49
CA GLY A 49 -15.55 -9.94 -1.46
C GLY A 49 -16.66 -9.16 -0.74
N GLY A 50 -16.61 -7.83 -0.79
CA GLY A 50 -17.60 -6.98 -0.13
C GLY A 50 -17.36 -6.72 1.34
N LYS A 51 -16.21 -7.15 1.90
CA LYS A 51 -15.88 -7.03 3.33
C LYS A 51 -14.53 -6.35 3.53
N TRP A 52 -14.42 -5.61 4.63
CA TRP A 52 -13.17 -5.05 5.09
C TRP A 52 -12.49 -5.97 6.11
N TYR A 53 -11.18 -6.08 5.95
CA TYR A 53 -10.28 -6.79 6.87
C TYR A 53 -9.19 -5.85 7.35
N LYS A 54 -8.75 -6.03 8.60
CA LYS A 54 -7.53 -5.44 9.12
C LYS A 54 -6.41 -6.45 8.94
N LEU A 55 -5.33 -6.04 8.28
CA LEU A 55 -4.08 -6.80 8.19
C LEU A 55 -3.06 -6.15 9.09
N THR A 56 -2.32 -6.95 9.85
CA THR A 56 -1.16 -6.50 10.63
C THR A 56 0.04 -7.34 10.23
N ALA A 57 1.13 -6.68 9.81
CA ALA A 57 2.37 -7.38 9.46
C ALA A 57 2.94 -8.10 10.68
N LYS A 58 3.30 -9.38 10.52
CA LYS A 58 3.88 -10.17 11.61
C LYS A 58 5.33 -9.77 11.85
N ASN A 59 5.78 -9.87 13.09
CA ASN A 59 7.17 -9.66 13.44
C ASN A 59 8.10 -10.61 12.65
N GLY A 60 9.21 -10.06 12.16
CA GLY A 60 10.19 -10.82 11.38
C GLY A 60 9.88 -10.97 9.89
N THR A 61 8.79 -10.39 9.39
CA THR A 61 8.45 -10.39 7.96
C THR A 61 9.14 -9.26 7.18
N PHE A 62 9.79 -8.34 7.86
CA PHE A 62 10.58 -7.24 7.27
C PHE A 62 11.72 -6.85 8.20
N ASP A 63 12.75 -6.22 7.65
CA ASP A 63 13.88 -5.69 8.42
C ASP A 63 13.51 -4.30 8.96
N ALA A 64 13.25 -4.22 10.27
CA ALA A 64 12.91 -2.97 10.94
C ALA A 64 14.09 -1.99 11.04
N SER A 65 15.32 -2.45 10.84
CA SER A 65 16.52 -1.59 10.83
C SER A 65 16.76 -0.92 9.47
N ASP A 66 16.13 -1.41 8.41
CA ASP A 66 16.18 -0.83 7.07
C ASP A 66 14.99 0.11 6.84
N PRO A 67 15.18 1.43 6.75
CA PRO A 67 14.07 2.38 6.60
C PRO A 67 13.26 2.18 5.32
N VAL A 68 13.84 1.56 4.27
CA VAL A 68 13.10 1.24 3.04
C VAL A 68 12.29 -0.04 3.21
N ALA A 69 12.88 -1.10 3.82
CA ALA A 69 12.19 -2.36 4.05
C ALA A 69 11.04 -2.21 5.07
N ALA A 70 11.19 -1.31 6.05
CA ALA A 70 10.20 -1.02 7.08
C ALA A 70 9.02 -0.15 6.61
N LEU A 71 9.06 0.40 5.39
CA LEU A 71 7.91 1.13 4.84
C LEU A 71 6.73 0.19 4.58
N ASP A 72 5.54 0.65 4.91
CA ASP A 72 4.30 -0.08 4.65
C ASP A 72 4.14 -0.50 3.18
N VAL A 73 4.56 0.37 2.26
CA VAL A 73 4.54 0.06 0.82
C VAL A 73 5.48 -1.08 0.46
N SER A 74 6.66 -1.16 1.09
CA SER A 74 7.63 -2.24 0.88
C SER A 74 7.15 -3.54 1.51
N ILE A 75 6.64 -3.47 2.73
CA ILE A 75 6.09 -4.63 3.45
C ILE A 75 4.96 -5.27 2.64
N LEU A 76 3.99 -4.48 2.19
CA LEU A 76 2.88 -4.99 1.39
C LEU A 76 3.36 -5.56 0.05
N GLN A 77 4.30 -4.90 -0.62
CA GLN A 77 4.86 -5.35 -1.88
C GLN A 77 5.59 -6.69 -1.75
N GLN A 78 6.50 -6.79 -0.77
CA GLN A 78 7.40 -7.95 -0.64
C GLN A 78 6.73 -9.16 0.00
N ASN A 79 5.73 -8.96 0.86
CA ASN A 79 5.10 -10.04 1.61
C ASN A 79 3.74 -10.48 1.06
N LEU A 80 3.14 -9.70 0.15
CA LEU A 80 1.83 -10.00 -0.39
C LEU A 80 1.76 -9.81 -1.91
N ILE A 81 2.02 -8.59 -2.42
CA ILE A 81 1.73 -8.26 -3.81
C ILE A 81 2.62 -9.07 -4.76
N SER A 82 3.93 -9.13 -4.53
CA SER A 82 4.83 -9.92 -5.36
C SER A 82 4.65 -11.43 -5.14
N PRO A 83 4.82 -11.99 -3.93
CA PRO A 83 4.84 -13.44 -3.75
C PRO A 83 3.47 -14.13 -3.93
N VAL A 84 2.37 -13.46 -3.63
CA VAL A 84 1.03 -14.07 -3.68
C VAL A 84 0.30 -13.71 -4.98
N LEU A 85 0.37 -12.44 -5.40
CA LEU A 85 -0.33 -11.97 -6.58
C LEU A 85 0.54 -11.98 -7.85
N GLY A 86 1.85 -12.23 -7.73
CA GLY A 86 2.78 -12.29 -8.86
C GLY A 86 2.97 -10.95 -9.57
N ILE A 87 2.84 -9.84 -8.85
CA ILE A 87 3.04 -8.48 -9.36
C ILE A 87 4.39 -7.97 -8.84
N ASP A 88 5.46 -8.16 -9.62
CA ASP A 88 6.82 -7.83 -9.21
C ASP A 88 7.14 -6.34 -9.43
N ASP A 89 6.72 -5.76 -10.54
CA ASP A 89 6.89 -4.32 -10.79
C ASP A 89 5.53 -3.61 -10.90
N PRO A 90 5.11 -2.94 -9.81
CA PRO A 90 3.82 -2.26 -9.78
C PRO A 90 3.74 -1.02 -10.71
N ARG A 91 4.84 -0.61 -11.36
CA ARG A 91 4.83 0.51 -12.32
C ARG A 91 4.36 0.07 -13.70
N THR A 92 4.56 -1.18 -14.04
CA THR A 92 4.36 -1.71 -15.39
C THR A 92 3.25 -2.75 -15.47
N ASP A 93 2.92 -3.42 -14.37
CA ASP A 93 1.86 -4.43 -14.33
C ASP A 93 0.48 -3.76 -14.38
N LYS A 94 -0.34 -4.16 -15.35
CA LYS A 94 -1.69 -3.62 -15.59
C LYS A 94 -2.74 -4.19 -14.63
N ARG A 95 -2.39 -5.14 -13.77
CA ARG A 95 -3.27 -5.73 -12.78
C ARG A 95 -3.34 -4.91 -11.48
N ILE A 96 -2.44 -3.93 -11.31
CA ILE A 96 -2.43 -3.02 -10.17
C ILE A 96 -2.64 -1.59 -10.61
N ASP A 97 -3.43 -0.84 -9.84
CA ASP A 97 -3.61 0.61 -10.01
C ASP A 97 -3.59 1.30 -8.64
N PHE A 98 -3.49 2.61 -8.64
CA PHE A 98 -3.26 3.42 -7.45
C PHE A 98 -4.34 4.48 -7.27
N VAL A 99 -4.80 4.63 -6.03
CA VAL A 99 -5.85 5.58 -5.65
C VAL A 99 -5.31 6.50 -4.56
N GLY A 100 -5.16 7.78 -4.88
CA GLY A 100 -4.77 8.79 -3.88
C GLY A 100 -5.84 8.94 -2.80
N GLY A 101 -5.40 9.11 -1.55
CA GLY A 101 -6.27 9.21 -0.37
C GLY A 101 -7.33 10.31 -0.44
N ILE A 102 -7.11 11.34 -1.26
CA ILE A 102 -8.09 12.42 -1.51
C ILE A 102 -9.42 11.89 -2.08
N ARG A 103 -9.42 10.74 -2.76
CA ARG A 103 -10.63 10.12 -3.32
C ARG A 103 -11.46 9.37 -2.28
N GLY A 104 -10.89 9.17 -1.09
CA GLY A 104 -11.55 8.47 0.02
C GLY A 104 -11.65 6.95 -0.16
N LEU A 105 -12.02 6.27 0.92
CA LEU A 105 -12.08 4.80 0.95
C LEU A 105 -13.25 4.22 0.15
N LYS A 106 -14.33 4.97 -0.02
CA LYS A 106 -15.47 4.55 -0.86
C LYS A 106 -15.08 4.34 -2.33
N GLU A 107 -14.06 5.04 -2.81
CA GLU A 107 -13.52 4.81 -4.13
C GLU A 107 -12.84 3.44 -4.24
N LEU A 108 -12.20 2.96 -3.17
CA LEU A 108 -11.63 1.62 -3.12
C LEU A 108 -12.71 0.53 -3.24
N GLU A 109 -13.80 0.69 -2.48
CA GLU A 109 -14.97 -0.20 -2.57
C GLU A 109 -15.56 -0.21 -3.99
N ARG A 110 -15.78 0.98 -4.55
CA ARG A 110 -16.32 1.14 -5.89
C ARG A 110 -15.44 0.44 -6.95
N ARG A 111 -14.11 0.67 -6.88
CA ARG A 111 -13.16 0.05 -7.81
C ARG A 111 -13.14 -1.47 -7.66
N ALA A 112 -13.08 -1.98 -6.42
CA ALA A 112 -13.08 -3.42 -6.16
C ALA A 112 -14.38 -4.13 -6.56
N GLN A 113 -15.49 -3.40 -6.67
CA GLN A 113 -16.77 -3.94 -7.11
C GLN A 113 -17.03 -3.77 -8.62
N SER A 114 -16.22 -3.00 -9.35
CA SER A 114 -16.42 -2.69 -10.76
C SER A 114 -15.35 -3.29 -11.66
N ASP A 115 -14.15 -2.75 -11.64
CA ASP A 115 -13.06 -3.07 -12.56
C ASP A 115 -11.87 -3.81 -11.89
N MET A 116 -11.88 -3.89 -10.57
CA MET A 116 -10.91 -4.57 -9.73
C MET A 116 -11.61 -5.60 -8.84
N CYS A 117 -10.87 -6.43 -8.09
CA CYS A 117 -11.46 -7.39 -7.15
C CYS A 117 -10.96 -7.22 -5.72
N LEU A 118 -9.87 -6.49 -5.53
CA LEU A 118 -9.19 -6.35 -4.24
C LEU A 118 -8.69 -4.91 -4.11
N ALA A 119 -8.79 -4.36 -2.91
CA ALA A 119 -8.24 -3.04 -2.61
C ALA A 119 -7.52 -3.03 -1.26
N PHE A 120 -6.48 -2.18 -1.16
CA PHE A 120 -5.76 -1.94 0.08
C PHE A 120 -5.78 -0.47 0.43
N SER A 121 -6.22 -0.15 1.65
CA SER A 121 -6.01 1.16 2.27
C SER A 121 -4.71 1.13 3.08
N MET A 122 -3.93 2.19 2.93
CA MET A 122 -2.59 2.31 3.47
C MET A 122 -2.52 3.36 4.57
N PHE A 123 -1.66 3.14 5.56
CA PHE A 123 -1.23 4.24 6.42
C PHE A 123 -0.36 5.20 5.59
N PRO A 124 -0.54 6.53 5.71
CA PRO A 124 0.25 7.47 4.93
C PRO A 124 1.72 7.47 5.35
N THR A 125 2.63 7.44 4.38
CA THR A 125 4.06 7.67 4.62
C THR A 125 4.25 9.03 5.30
N THR A 126 5.00 9.06 6.38
CA THR A 126 5.27 10.25 7.19
C THR A 126 6.46 11.04 6.67
N VAL A 127 6.65 12.25 7.18
CA VAL A 127 7.84 13.06 6.88
C VAL A 127 9.08 12.40 7.50
N ASP A 128 8.94 11.81 8.69
CA ASP A 128 10.03 11.10 9.36
C ASP A 128 10.54 9.92 8.51
N ASP A 129 9.64 9.14 7.88
CA ASP A 129 10.04 8.08 6.95
C ASP A 129 10.88 8.62 5.78
N LEU A 130 10.54 9.80 5.26
CA LEU A 130 11.30 10.43 4.19
C LEU A 130 12.69 10.86 4.66
N MET A 131 12.78 11.43 5.87
CA MET A 131 14.04 11.86 6.47
C MET A 131 14.95 10.66 6.75
N ASP A 132 14.43 9.60 7.36
CA ASP A 132 15.19 8.39 7.68
C ASP A 132 15.78 7.73 6.40
N ILE A 133 15.02 7.71 5.31
CA ILE A 133 15.50 7.18 4.02
C ILE A 133 16.56 8.08 3.41
N ALA A 134 16.40 9.41 3.49
CA ALA A 134 17.37 10.37 2.99
C ALA A 134 18.68 10.31 3.79
N ASP A 135 18.59 10.24 5.11
CA ASP A 135 19.76 10.12 6.00
C ASP A 135 20.52 8.79 5.76
N ALA A 136 19.79 7.72 5.46
CA ALA A 136 20.38 6.46 5.04
C ALA A 136 20.94 6.46 3.61
N SER A 137 20.86 7.59 2.88
CA SER A 137 21.25 7.71 1.46
C SER A 137 20.57 6.67 0.56
N LYS A 138 19.34 6.30 0.87
CA LYS A 138 18.52 5.35 0.11
C LYS A 138 17.49 6.06 -0.76
N ILE A 139 16.87 5.31 -1.66
CA ILE A 139 15.86 5.81 -2.59
C ILE A 139 14.49 5.27 -2.19
N MET A 140 13.50 6.16 -2.16
CA MET A 140 12.11 5.79 -1.94
C MET A 140 11.60 4.82 -3.00
N PRO A 141 10.87 3.76 -2.61
CA PRO A 141 10.18 2.89 -3.54
C PRO A 141 9.18 3.69 -4.40
N PRO A 142 8.88 3.25 -5.63
CA PRO A 142 7.89 3.92 -6.46
C PRO A 142 6.51 3.87 -5.81
N LYS A 143 5.70 4.91 -6.04
CA LYS A 143 4.31 4.97 -5.55
C LYS A 143 4.18 4.89 -4.02
N SER A 144 5.15 5.44 -3.29
CA SER A 144 5.16 5.48 -1.82
C SER A 144 4.43 6.70 -1.26
N THR A 145 4.45 7.83 -1.97
CA THR A 145 3.90 9.10 -1.48
C THR A 145 2.93 9.71 -2.49
N TRP A 146 1.89 10.36 -1.96
CA TRP A 146 1.00 11.22 -2.72
C TRP A 146 1.04 12.62 -2.16
N PHE A 147 1.46 13.59 -2.97
CA PHE A 147 1.46 15.00 -2.63
C PHE A 147 0.27 15.71 -3.30
N GLU A 148 -0.45 16.47 -2.49
CA GLU A 148 -1.56 17.29 -2.96
C GLU A 148 -1.55 18.63 -2.20
N PRO A 149 -1.56 19.77 -2.87
CA PRO A 149 -1.46 19.94 -4.32
C PRO A 149 -0.07 19.55 -4.86
N LYS A 150 -0.02 19.16 -6.13
CA LYS A 150 1.27 18.92 -6.80
C LYS A 150 2.05 20.22 -6.93
N LEU A 151 3.33 20.19 -6.57
CA LEU A 151 4.22 21.32 -6.77
C LEU A 151 4.36 21.59 -8.28
N LEU A 152 4.19 22.85 -8.65
CA LEU A 152 4.43 23.30 -10.04
C LEU A 152 5.92 23.51 -10.23
N SER A 153 6.52 22.80 -11.19
CA SER A 153 7.91 22.99 -11.55
C SER A 153 8.08 24.34 -12.26
N GLY A 154 9.20 25.04 -11.98
CA GLY A 154 9.54 26.29 -12.66
C GLY A 154 8.81 27.53 -12.14
N LEU A 155 7.97 27.41 -11.11
CA LEU A 155 7.33 28.57 -10.50
C LEU A 155 8.32 29.45 -9.74
N PHE A 156 9.36 28.85 -9.16
CA PHE A 156 10.47 29.52 -8.52
C PHE A 156 11.80 28.95 -9.04
N VAL A 157 12.71 29.80 -9.43
CA VAL A 157 14.06 29.42 -9.84
C VAL A 157 15.05 30.14 -8.92
N HIS A 158 15.79 29.37 -8.11
CA HIS A 158 16.89 29.88 -7.32
C HIS A 158 18.20 29.54 -8.02
N LYS A 159 18.94 30.57 -8.48
CA LYS A 159 20.31 30.39 -9.03
C LYS A 159 21.28 30.21 -7.88
N LEU A 160 21.95 29.07 -7.85
CA LEU A 160 23.11 28.87 -6.99
C LEU A 160 24.27 29.68 -7.57
N LYS A 161 24.94 30.48 -6.72
CA LYS A 161 26.18 31.24 -7.09
C LYS A 161 27.37 30.32 -7.01
#